data_0b4491c585eafac213d0966a724ccb04
#
_entry.id   0b4491c585eafac213d0966a724ccb04
#
_cell.length_a   1.000
_cell.length_b   1.000
_cell.length_c   1.000
_cell.angle_alpha   90.00
_cell.angle_beta   90.00
_cell.angle_gamma   90.00
#
_symmetry.space_group_name_H-M   'P 1'
#
loop_
_entity.id
_entity.type
_entity.pdbx_description
1 polymer ?
#
loop_
_entity_poly.entity_id
_entity_poly.type
_entity_poly.pdbx_seq_one_letter_code
_entity_poly.pdbx_strand_id
1 'polypeptide(L)'
;MLKHLLLLPLIALAACTTSPLGRSQLQLFSDADLAQMGLAAYADIQKKAPRDANPAANAYVRCVAQAVTGALGGGQQAWEVTLFRDDSANAFALPGGKIGVNTGLLRVATNQDQLATVIGHEVAHVLARHSGERLSNQAVVETGLQAAQAISGATTPAKQQLMGLLGVGAQVGVLLPFSRAQESESDLLGLDLMARAGFDPRQSITLWQNMERANSGGPPAFLSTHPSAGGRIEALQARLPQALELYEQARAQGRKPACRAP
;
A
#
# COMPACT_ATOMS: atom_id res chain seq x y z
N MET A 1 15.59 -38.69 16.10
CA MET A 1 14.58 -37.90 15.37
C MET A 1 13.86 -36.81 16.19
N LEU A 2 14.14 -36.65 17.49
CA LEU A 2 13.43 -35.67 18.36
C LEU A 2 14.10 -34.30 18.44
N LYS A 3 15.32 -34.11 17.94
CA LYS A 3 16.06 -32.83 18.02
C LYS A 3 15.66 -31.76 17.01
N HIS A 4 14.93 -32.11 15.94
CA HIS A 4 14.51 -31.14 14.90
C HIS A 4 13.14 -30.52 15.18
N LEU A 5 12.34 -31.07 16.11
CA LEU A 5 11.00 -30.58 16.42
C LEU A 5 11.02 -29.32 17.31
N LEU A 6 12.10 -29.07 18.05
CA LEU A 6 12.26 -27.92 18.95
C LEU A 6 12.74 -26.63 18.26
N LEU A 7 13.24 -26.71 17.01
CA LEU A 7 13.71 -25.55 16.26
C LEU A 7 12.60 -24.76 15.56
N LEU A 8 11.48 -25.42 15.24
CA LEU A 8 10.36 -24.74 14.56
C LEU A 8 9.71 -23.61 15.37
N PRO A 9 9.41 -23.77 16.69
CA PRO A 9 8.81 -22.67 17.46
C PRO A 9 9.77 -21.50 17.72
N LEU A 10 11.09 -21.73 17.74
CA LEU A 10 12.06 -20.65 17.91
C LEU A 10 12.17 -19.75 16.67
N ILE A 11 12.05 -20.33 15.47
CA ILE A 11 12.09 -19.58 14.19
C ILE A 11 10.83 -18.73 14.05
N ALA A 12 9.66 -19.22 14.49
CA ALA A 12 8.41 -18.48 14.43
C ALA A 12 8.42 -17.23 15.35
N LEU A 13 9.06 -17.30 16.51
CA LEU A 13 9.19 -16.15 17.43
C LEU A 13 10.14 -15.06 16.91
N ALA A 14 11.18 -15.45 16.15
CA ALA A 14 12.13 -14.50 15.58
C ALA A 14 11.59 -13.76 14.33
N ALA A 15 10.51 -14.25 13.71
CA ALA A 15 9.90 -13.67 12.53
C ALA A 15 8.74 -12.69 12.84
N CYS A 16 8.35 -12.54 14.11
CA CYS A 16 7.36 -11.55 14.54
C CYS A 16 8.02 -10.19 14.73
N THR A 17 7.48 -9.18 14.06
CA THR A 17 7.90 -7.78 14.19
C THR A 17 6.71 -6.91 14.58
N THR A 18 6.98 -5.67 14.96
CA THR A 18 5.94 -4.70 15.32
C THR A 18 5.81 -3.68 14.20
N SER A 19 4.60 -3.43 13.75
CA SER A 19 4.30 -2.38 12.78
C SER A 19 4.45 -0.97 13.41
N PRO A 20 4.48 0.11 12.61
CA PRO A 20 4.60 1.48 13.12
C PRO A 20 3.54 1.89 14.14
N LEU A 21 2.32 1.34 14.08
CA LEU A 21 1.26 1.58 15.07
C LEU A 21 1.16 0.49 16.15
N GLY A 22 2.16 -0.37 16.30
CA GLY A 22 2.26 -1.33 17.40
C GLY A 22 1.58 -2.67 17.15
N ARG A 23 1.10 -2.96 15.95
CA ARG A 23 0.48 -4.25 15.60
C ARG A 23 1.56 -5.32 15.36
N SER A 24 1.38 -6.49 15.94
CA SER A 24 2.26 -7.64 15.64
C SER A 24 2.01 -8.14 14.23
N GLN A 25 3.08 -8.43 13.50
CA GLN A 25 3.04 -8.93 12.12
C GLN A 25 4.14 -9.95 11.86
N LEU A 26 3.84 -10.92 11.01
CA LEU A 26 4.80 -11.92 10.57
C LEU A 26 5.60 -11.38 9.39
N GLN A 27 6.94 -11.42 9.47
CA GLN A 27 7.84 -10.95 8.41
C GLN A 27 8.92 -12.00 8.15
N LEU A 28 8.66 -12.88 7.17
CA LEU A 28 9.59 -13.93 6.76
C LEU A 28 10.59 -13.46 5.69
N PHE A 29 10.31 -12.34 5.04
CA PHE A 29 11.14 -11.79 3.97
C PHE A 29 11.88 -10.53 4.45
N SER A 30 13.14 -10.40 4.07
CA SER A 30 13.92 -9.19 4.34
C SER A 30 13.44 -8.00 3.49
N ASP A 31 13.77 -6.77 3.91
CA ASP A 31 13.48 -5.58 3.12
C ASP A 31 14.17 -5.60 1.74
N ALA A 32 15.34 -6.22 1.66
CA ALA A 32 16.06 -6.40 0.39
C ALA A 32 15.31 -7.35 -0.55
N ASP A 33 14.80 -8.49 -0.05
CA ASP A 33 14.00 -9.42 -0.84
C ASP A 33 12.71 -8.75 -1.33
N LEU A 34 12.01 -8.05 -0.44
CA LEU A 34 10.79 -7.33 -0.78
C LEU A 34 11.05 -6.23 -1.82
N ALA A 35 12.16 -5.50 -1.70
CA ALA A 35 12.55 -4.49 -2.68
C ALA A 35 12.82 -5.10 -4.06
N GLN A 36 13.53 -6.23 -4.13
CA GLN A 36 13.77 -6.94 -5.40
C GLN A 36 12.46 -7.40 -6.04
N MET A 37 11.55 -8.00 -5.25
CA MET A 37 10.23 -8.41 -5.72
C MET A 37 9.42 -7.21 -6.23
N GLY A 38 9.44 -6.09 -5.50
CA GLY A 38 8.75 -4.87 -5.88
C GLY A 38 9.29 -4.27 -7.19
N LEU A 39 10.61 -4.25 -7.37
CA LEU A 39 11.26 -3.79 -8.60
C LEU A 39 10.88 -4.67 -9.81
N ALA A 40 10.88 -5.98 -9.64
CA ALA A 40 10.48 -6.92 -10.69
C ALA A 40 8.99 -6.73 -11.07
N ALA A 41 8.10 -6.63 -10.07
CA ALA A 41 6.68 -6.37 -10.28
C ALA A 41 6.45 -5.05 -11.01
N TYR A 42 7.17 -3.99 -10.61
CA TYR A 42 7.06 -2.68 -11.26
C TYR A 42 7.51 -2.71 -12.72
N ALA A 43 8.62 -3.41 -13.02
CA ALA A 43 9.08 -3.58 -14.39
C ALA A 43 8.05 -4.31 -15.27
N ASP A 44 7.34 -5.30 -14.71
CA ASP A 44 6.29 -6.02 -15.44
C ASP A 44 5.02 -5.17 -15.65
N ILE A 45 4.65 -4.34 -14.67
CA ILE A 45 3.56 -3.36 -14.82
C ILE A 45 3.91 -2.37 -15.93
N GLN A 46 5.13 -1.84 -15.95
CA GLN A 46 5.57 -0.88 -16.98
C GLN A 46 5.55 -1.46 -18.39
N LYS A 47 5.72 -2.77 -18.58
CA LYS A 47 5.61 -3.44 -19.89
C LYS A 47 4.15 -3.55 -20.35
N LYS A 48 3.20 -3.68 -19.43
CA LYS A 48 1.80 -3.98 -19.70
C LYS A 48 0.91 -2.74 -19.74
N ALA A 49 1.23 -1.72 -18.94
CA ALA A 49 0.44 -0.51 -18.78
C ALA A 49 1.15 0.68 -19.43
N PRO A 50 0.49 1.38 -20.38
CA PRO A 50 1.08 2.55 -21.03
C PRO A 50 1.24 3.71 -20.05
N ARG A 51 2.37 4.37 -20.09
CA ARG A 51 2.58 5.63 -19.34
C ARG A 51 1.75 6.75 -19.96
N ASP A 52 1.22 7.61 -19.14
CA ASP A 52 0.55 8.81 -19.64
C ASP A 52 1.58 9.81 -20.17
N ALA A 53 1.28 10.39 -21.34
CA ALA A 53 2.17 11.32 -22.01
C ALA A 53 1.91 12.80 -21.65
N ASN A 54 0.86 13.12 -20.89
CA ASN A 54 0.54 14.51 -20.53
C ASN A 54 1.58 15.07 -19.54
N PRO A 55 2.39 16.08 -19.94
CA PRO A 55 3.46 16.60 -19.09
C PRO A 55 2.93 17.28 -17.83
N ALA A 56 1.76 17.97 -17.91
CA ALA A 56 1.18 18.68 -16.76
C ALA A 56 0.66 17.67 -15.72
N ALA A 57 -0.02 16.60 -16.13
CA ALA A 57 -0.48 15.55 -15.24
C ALA A 57 0.68 14.81 -14.57
N ASN A 58 1.73 14.49 -15.32
CA ASN A 58 2.94 13.89 -14.77
C ASN A 58 3.65 14.81 -13.77
N ALA A 59 3.76 16.11 -14.07
CA ALA A 59 4.35 17.09 -13.15
C ALA A 59 3.55 17.22 -11.86
N TYR A 60 2.22 17.23 -11.96
CA TYR A 60 1.30 17.29 -10.82
C TYR A 60 1.47 16.08 -9.89
N VAL A 61 1.35 14.86 -10.44
CA VAL A 61 1.49 13.63 -9.66
C VAL A 61 2.88 13.52 -9.01
N ARG A 62 3.93 13.89 -9.75
CA ARG A 62 5.29 13.91 -9.24
C ARG A 62 5.45 14.91 -8.10
N CYS A 63 4.90 16.12 -8.23
CA CYS A 63 4.95 17.15 -7.20
C CYS A 63 4.34 16.62 -5.88
N VAL A 64 3.14 16.04 -5.94
CA VAL A 64 2.46 15.51 -4.76
C VAL A 64 3.25 14.34 -4.15
N ALA A 65 3.69 13.38 -4.99
CA ALA A 65 4.45 12.23 -4.50
C ALA A 65 5.77 12.63 -3.84
N GLN A 66 6.51 13.57 -4.43
CA GLN A 66 7.76 14.07 -3.86
C GLN A 66 7.56 14.81 -2.54
N ALA A 67 6.47 15.59 -2.40
CA ALA A 67 6.16 16.25 -1.15
C ALA A 67 5.82 15.24 -0.04
N VAL A 68 4.99 14.22 -0.34
CA VAL A 68 4.63 13.16 0.61
C VAL A 68 5.87 12.35 1.01
N THR A 69 6.65 11.87 0.05
CA THR A 69 7.82 11.03 0.35
C THR A 69 8.97 11.83 0.99
N GLY A 70 9.08 13.12 0.68
CA GLY A 70 10.03 14.04 1.33
C GLY A 70 9.73 14.28 2.81
N ALA A 71 8.51 14.00 3.27
CA ALA A 71 8.13 14.12 4.68
C ALA A 71 8.49 12.90 5.52
N LEU A 72 9.03 11.83 4.92
CA LEU A 72 9.36 10.58 5.64
C LEU A 72 10.51 10.73 6.63
N GLY A 73 11.37 11.71 6.45
CA GLY A 73 12.53 11.95 7.33
C GLY A 73 13.55 10.80 7.29
N GLY A 74 14.79 11.11 6.90
CA GLY A 74 15.97 10.27 7.19
C GLY A 74 16.16 8.97 6.43
N GLY A 75 15.30 8.58 5.53
CA GLY A 75 15.46 7.37 4.72
C GLY A 75 15.93 7.68 3.30
N GLN A 76 17.03 7.07 2.87
CA GLN A 76 17.57 7.26 1.51
C GLN A 76 16.86 6.41 0.44
N GLN A 77 15.63 5.96 0.67
CA GLN A 77 14.89 5.26 -0.37
C GLN A 77 14.51 6.25 -1.48
N ALA A 78 15.05 6.05 -2.66
CA ALA A 78 14.66 6.82 -3.83
C ALA A 78 13.25 6.40 -4.27
N TRP A 79 12.30 7.34 -4.24
CA TRP A 79 10.94 7.11 -4.70
C TRP A 79 10.82 7.53 -6.17
N GLU A 80 10.31 6.61 -6.99
CA GLU A 80 9.94 6.84 -8.38
C GLU A 80 8.42 6.79 -8.51
N VAL A 81 7.83 7.77 -9.18
CA VAL A 81 6.41 7.78 -9.47
C VAL A 81 6.15 7.76 -10.97
N THR A 82 5.22 6.93 -11.41
CA THR A 82 4.73 6.86 -12.80
C THR A 82 3.23 7.08 -12.83
N LEU A 83 2.79 7.95 -13.73
CA LEU A 83 1.38 8.08 -14.10
C LEU A 83 1.10 7.12 -15.26
N PHE A 84 0.18 6.18 -15.06
CA PHE A 84 -0.27 5.23 -16.07
C PHE A 84 -1.57 5.71 -16.70
N ARG A 85 -1.69 5.53 -18.01
CA ARG A 85 -2.91 5.80 -18.76
C ARG A 85 -3.89 4.64 -18.57
N ASP A 86 -4.68 4.73 -17.52
CA ASP A 86 -5.69 3.75 -17.14
C ASP A 86 -6.86 4.49 -16.51
N ASP A 87 -8.07 4.18 -16.97
CA ASP A 87 -9.30 4.86 -16.55
C ASP A 87 -9.81 4.42 -15.17
N SER A 88 -9.23 3.38 -14.60
CA SER A 88 -9.56 2.94 -13.24
C SER A 88 -9.05 3.94 -12.19
N ALA A 89 -9.88 4.25 -11.20
CA ALA A 89 -9.47 5.05 -10.06
C ALA A 89 -8.63 4.19 -9.13
N ASN A 90 -7.30 4.12 -9.40
CA ASN A 90 -6.37 3.28 -8.65
C ASN A 90 -4.98 3.92 -8.51
N ALA A 91 -4.27 3.50 -7.47
CA ALA A 91 -2.85 3.75 -7.27
C ALA A 91 -2.24 2.56 -6.52
N PHE A 92 -0.93 2.48 -6.47
CA PHE A 92 -0.22 1.48 -5.68
C PHE A 92 1.17 1.99 -5.30
N ALA A 93 1.73 1.47 -4.21
CA ALA A 93 3.16 1.57 -3.94
C ALA A 93 3.75 0.19 -3.67
N LEU A 94 4.97 -0.03 -4.18
CA LEU A 94 5.69 -1.28 -4.05
C LEU A 94 6.97 -1.06 -3.23
N PRO A 95 7.41 -2.08 -2.47
CA PRO A 95 8.74 -2.09 -1.88
C PRO A 95 9.82 -1.77 -2.92
N GLY A 96 10.88 -1.09 -2.50
CA GLY A 96 11.86 -0.55 -3.44
C GLY A 96 11.51 0.85 -3.96
N GLY A 97 10.50 1.52 -3.37
CA GLY A 97 10.20 2.93 -3.64
C GLY A 97 9.51 3.20 -4.98
N LYS A 98 8.62 2.34 -5.42
CA LYS A 98 7.91 2.50 -6.69
C LYS A 98 6.45 2.84 -6.45
N ILE A 99 5.98 3.96 -7.02
CA ILE A 99 4.59 4.42 -6.94
C ILE A 99 4.00 4.44 -8.35
N GLY A 100 2.83 3.83 -8.52
CA GLY A 100 2.01 3.94 -9.71
C GLY A 100 0.71 4.67 -9.39
N VAL A 101 0.32 5.58 -10.28
CA VAL A 101 -0.95 6.30 -10.20
C VAL A 101 -1.64 6.16 -11.55
N ASN A 102 -2.91 5.80 -11.56
CA ASN A 102 -3.70 5.72 -12.78
C ASN A 102 -4.38 7.06 -13.08
N THR A 103 -4.50 7.43 -14.35
CA THR A 103 -5.17 8.68 -14.76
C THR A 103 -6.60 8.77 -14.26
N GLY A 104 -7.30 7.63 -14.13
CA GLY A 104 -8.65 7.57 -13.57
C GLY A 104 -8.76 8.08 -12.13
N LEU A 105 -7.69 7.96 -11.33
CA LEU A 105 -7.68 8.47 -9.96
C LEU A 105 -7.79 10.01 -9.92
N LEU A 106 -7.23 10.71 -10.90
CA LEU A 106 -7.25 12.18 -10.95
C LEU A 106 -8.67 12.75 -11.16
N ARG A 107 -9.63 11.92 -11.60
CA ARG A 107 -11.05 12.30 -11.69
C ARG A 107 -11.78 12.22 -10.35
N VAL A 108 -11.27 11.44 -9.41
CA VAL A 108 -11.85 11.24 -8.07
C VAL A 108 -11.15 12.10 -7.03
N ALA A 109 -9.81 12.11 -7.08
CA ALA A 109 -8.97 12.98 -6.27
C ALA A 109 -8.84 14.35 -6.96
N THR A 110 -9.79 15.25 -6.68
CA THR A 110 -10.02 16.50 -7.43
C THR A 110 -9.08 17.65 -7.06
N ASN A 111 -8.23 17.46 -6.05
CA ASN A 111 -7.21 18.44 -5.65
C ASN A 111 -5.94 17.73 -5.10
N GLN A 112 -4.89 18.52 -4.87
CA GLN A 112 -3.60 18.00 -4.44
C GLN A 112 -3.66 17.28 -3.08
N ASP A 113 -4.50 17.72 -2.16
CA ASP A 113 -4.61 17.16 -0.82
C ASP A 113 -5.31 15.80 -0.86
N GLN A 114 -6.31 15.65 -1.72
CA GLN A 114 -6.97 14.37 -1.98
C GLN A 114 -6.03 13.36 -2.66
N LEU A 115 -5.23 13.81 -3.63
CA LEU A 115 -4.21 12.96 -4.22
C LEU A 115 -3.13 12.57 -3.20
N ALA A 116 -2.74 13.50 -2.33
CA ALA A 116 -1.81 13.23 -1.24
C ALA A 116 -2.35 12.21 -0.23
N THR A 117 -3.66 12.18 0.00
CA THR A 117 -4.30 11.14 0.83
C THR A 117 -4.05 9.75 0.26
N VAL A 118 -4.29 9.54 -1.05
CA VAL A 118 -4.07 8.22 -1.67
C VAL A 118 -2.59 7.87 -1.67
N ILE A 119 -1.73 8.78 -2.10
CA ILE A 119 -0.27 8.53 -2.14
C ILE A 119 0.26 8.25 -0.73
N GLY A 120 -0.20 8.99 0.28
CA GLY A 120 0.15 8.77 1.69
C GLY A 120 -0.27 7.38 2.18
N HIS A 121 -1.48 6.94 1.84
CA HIS A 121 -2.01 5.61 2.14
C HIS A 121 -1.15 4.51 1.50
N GLU A 122 -0.80 4.65 0.21
CA GLU A 122 0.05 3.69 -0.50
C GLU A 122 1.46 3.62 0.09
N VAL A 123 2.07 4.75 0.36
CA VAL A 123 3.38 4.84 1.01
C VAL A 123 3.33 4.21 2.41
N ALA A 124 2.25 4.42 3.16
CA ALA A 124 2.05 3.82 4.48
C ALA A 124 2.04 2.28 4.42
N HIS A 125 1.45 1.65 3.39
CA HIS A 125 1.53 0.21 3.19
C HIS A 125 2.98 -0.29 3.08
N VAL A 126 3.84 0.45 2.38
CA VAL A 126 5.27 0.12 2.26
C VAL A 126 5.99 0.29 3.59
N LEU A 127 5.77 1.41 4.29
CA LEU A 127 6.38 1.70 5.60
C LEU A 127 5.99 0.68 6.67
N ALA A 128 4.73 0.25 6.67
CA ALA A 128 4.22 -0.77 7.58
C ALA A 128 4.52 -2.21 7.10
N ARG A 129 5.24 -2.37 5.97
CA ARG A 129 5.65 -3.69 5.43
C ARG A 129 4.48 -4.64 5.17
N HIS A 130 3.31 -4.11 4.84
CA HIS A 130 2.08 -4.89 4.67
C HIS A 130 2.19 -5.94 3.55
N SER A 131 2.94 -5.65 2.48
CA SER A 131 3.21 -6.64 1.42
C SER A 131 4.03 -7.82 1.95
N GLY A 132 5.03 -7.56 2.80
CA GLY A 132 5.84 -8.59 3.45
C GLY A 132 5.01 -9.48 4.37
N GLU A 133 4.13 -8.88 5.19
CA GLU A 133 3.21 -9.62 6.05
C GLU A 133 2.26 -10.51 5.25
N ARG A 134 1.67 -10.00 4.16
CA ARG A 134 0.80 -10.80 3.29
C ARG A 134 1.53 -11.99 2.67
N LEU A 135 2.71 -11.76 2.11
CA LEU A 135 3.53 -12.82 1.53
C LEU A 135 3.94 -13.86 2.57
N SER A 136 4.27 -13.40 3.79
CA SER A 136 4.65 -14.29 4.89
C SER A 136 3.49 -15.16 5.34
N ASN A 137 2.31 -14.58 5.52
CA ASN A 137 1.09 -15.30 5.89
C ASN A 137 0.71 -16.34 4.80
N GLN A 138 0.83 -15.96 3.54
CA GLN A 138 0.58 -16.87 2.42
C GLN A 138 1.57 -18.03 2.39
N ALA A 139 2.86 -17.78 2.59
CA ALA A 139 3.89 -18.81 2.64
C ALA A 139 3.63 -19.84 3.77
N VAL A 140 3.17 -19.36 4.94
CA VAL A 140 2.80 -20.24 6.05
C VAL A 140 1.59 -21.12 5.70
N VAL A 141 0.54 -20.52 5.15
CA VAL A 141 -0.67 -21.25 4.75
C VAL A 141 -0.32 -22.31 3.71
N GLU A 142 0.48 -21.97 2.71
CA GLU A 142 0.88 -22.91 1.66
C GLU A 142 1.73 -24.06 2.20
N THR A 143 2.74 -23.74 3.01
CA THR A 143 3.60 -24.76 3.63
C THR A 143 2.76 -25.69 4.52
N GLY A 144 1.82 -25.16 5.29
CA GLY A 144 0.88 -25.93 6.09
C GLY A 144 -0.01 -26.84 5.24
N LEU A 145 -0.54 -26.35 4.12
CA LEU A 145 -1.33 -27.16 3.19
C LEU A 145 -0.50 -28.28 2.54
N GLN A 146 0.75 -28.00 2.14
CA GLN A 146 1.65 -29.01 1.58
C GLN A 146 1.98 -30.10 2.61
N ALA A 147 2.24 -29.72 3.86
CA ALA A 147 2.48 -30.69 4.94
C ALA A 147 1.24 -31.55 5.21
N ALA A 148 0.06 -30.95 5.29
CA ALA A 148 -1.19 -31.68 5.47
C ALA A 148 -1.49 -32.66 4.32
N GLN A 149 -1.18 -32.27 3.08
CA GLN A 149 -1.32 -33.15 1.91
C GLN A 149 -0.31 -34.28 1.88
N ALA A 150 0.93 -34.04 2.29
CA ALA A 150 1.94 -35.08 2.40
C ALA A 150 1.54 -36.16 3.41
N ILE A 151 0.81 -35.76 4.47
CA ILE A 151 0.28 -36.67 5.51
C ILE A 151 -0.96 -37.41 5.01
N SER A 152 -1.87 -36.72 4.29
CA SER A 152 -3.18 -37.26 3.88
C SER A 152 -3.17 -37.97 2.53
N GLY A 153 -2.12 -37.81 1.72
CA GLY A 153 -2.03 -38.38 0.36
C GLY A 153 -3.00 -37.76 -0.66
N ALA A 154 -3.76 -36.73 -0.27
CA ALA A 154 -4.78 -36.13 -1.11
C ALA A 154 -4.21 -35.01 -2.02
N THR A 155 -4.37 -35.16 -3.33
CA THR A 155 -4.14 -34.11 -4.31
C THR A 155 -5.46 -33.42 -4.64
N THR A 156 -5.65 -32.17 -4.17
CA THR A 156 -6.89 -31.42 -4.45
C THR A 156 -6.72 -30.38 -5.55
N PRO A 157 -7.77 -30.08 -6.34
CA PRO A 157 -7.77 -29.02 -7.36
C PRO A 157 -7.39 -27.63 -6.82
N ALA A 158 -7.69 -27.37 -5.56
CA ALA A 158 -7.31 -26.13 -4.86
C ALA A 158 -5.79 -25.88 -4.84
N LYS A 159 -4.99 -26.95 -4.84
CA LYS A 159 -3.51 -26.88 -4.92
C LYS A 159 -3.03 -26.32 -6.26
N GLN A 160 -3.60 -26.80 -7.36
CA GLN A 160 -3.21 -26.32 -8.70
C GLN A 160 -3.54 -24.85 -8.88
N GLN A 161 -4.66 -24.40 -8.31
CA GLN A 161 -5.09 -23.01 -8.35
C GLN A 161 -4.19 -22.11 -7.48
N LEU A 162 -3.79 -22.58 -6.28
CA LEU A 162 -2.87 -21.85 -5.39
C LEU A 162 -1.44 -21.80 -5.96
N MET A 163 -0.94 -22.90 -6.55
CA MET A 163 0.37 -22.95 -7.21
C MET A 163 0.41 -22.06 -8.46
N GLY A 164 -0.70 -21.93 -9.18
CA GLY A 164 -0.84 -20.98 -10.29
C GLY A 164 -0.76 -19.52 -9.81
N LEU A 165 -1.28 -19.20 -8.62
CA LEU A 165 -1.18 -17.88 -8.01
C LEU A 165 0.24 -17.57 -7.50
N LEU A 166 0.99 -18.57 -7.04
CA LEU A 166 2.35 -18.42 -6.51
C LEU A 166 3.44 -18.40 -7.58
N GLY A 167 3.20 -19.08 -8.71
CA GLY A 167 4.09 -19.04 -9.89
C GLY A 167 4.18 -17.62 -10.52
N VAL A 168 3.37 -16.69 -10.04
CA VAL A 168 3.31 -15.29 -10.48
C VAL A 168 3.71 -14.38 -9.29
N GLY A 169 4.83 -14.65 -8.64
CA GLY A 169 5.29 -13.95 -7.43
C GLY A 169 5.30 -12.41 -7.52
N ALA A 170 5.38 -11.85 -8.73
CA ALA A 170 5.25 -10.42 -8.96
C ALA A 170 3.80 -9.90 -8.92
N GLN A 171 2.80 -10.73 -9.21
CA GLN A 171 1.39 -10.32 -9.24
C GLN A 171 0.70 -10.43 -7.88
N VAL A 172 1.15 -11.32 -7.01
CA VAL A 172 0.53 -11.59 -5.71
C VAL A 172 0.59 -10.39 -4.77
N GLY A 173 1.66 -9.60 -4.82
CA GLY A 173 1.79 -8.37 -4.04
C GLY A 173 0.78 -7.28 -4.42
N VAL A 174 0.25 -7.30 -5.65
CA VAL A 174 -0.67 -6.27 -6.19
C VAL A 174 -2.11 -6.76 -6.23
N LEU A 175 -2.35 -8.07 -6.34
CA LEU A 175 -3.68 -8.62 -6.63
C LEU A 175 -4.46 -9.10 -5.39
N LEU A 176 -3.79 -9.44 -4.28
CA LEU A 176 -4.50 -9.83 -3.07
C LEU A 176 -4.94 -8.59 -2.27
N PRO A 177 -6.21 -8.52 -1.83
CA PRO A 177 -6.66 -7.41 -1.01
C PRO A 177 -5.91 -7.38 0.33
N PHE A 178 -5.69 -6.18 0.85
CA PHE A 178 -5.15 -5.99 2.19
C PHE A 178 -6.18 -6.36 3.26
N SER A 179 -5.73 -6.78 4.43
CA SER A 179 -6.63 -7.02 5.55
C SER A 179 -7.20 -5.69 6.07
N ARG A 180 -8.38 -5.73 6.71
CA ARG A 180 -8.98 -4.53 7.31
C ARG A 180 -8.08 -3.85 8.35
N ALA A 181 -7.27 -4.62 9.06
CA ALA A 181 -6.30 -4.09 10.03
C ALA A 181 -5.17 -3.33 9.32
N GLN A 182 -4.66 -3.87 8.20
CA GLN A 182 -3.65 -3.20 7.38
C GLN A 182 -4.20 -1.92 6.73
N GLU A 183 -5.46 -1.96 6.25
CA GLU A 183 -6.13 -0.78 5.71
C GLU A 183 -6.27 0.33 6.76
N SER A 184 -6.78 0.00 7.96
CA SER A 184 -6.91 0.97 9.05
C SER A 184 -5.56 1.55 9.47
N GLU A 185 -4.52 0.74 9.50
CA GLU A 185 -3.16 1.20 9.82
C GLU A 185 -2.65 2.15 8.72
N SER A 186 -2.85 1.84 7.45
CA SER A 186 -2.43 2.69 6.33
C SER A 186 -3.23 3.98 6.25
N ASP A 187 -4.51 3.96 6.58
CA ASP A 187 -5.32 5.18 6.66
C ASP A 187 -4.76 6.16 7.70
N LEU A 188 -4.44 5.69 8.91
CA LEU A 188 -3.92 6.56 9.97
C LEU A 188 -2.51 7.04 9.71
N LEU A 189 -1.61 6.15 9.28
CA LEU A 189 -0.23 6.51 8.93
C LEU A 189 -0.18 7.44 7.72
N GLY A 190 -1.01 7.18 6.71
CA GLY A 190 -1.11 7.99 5.51
C GLY A 190 -1.65 9.38 5.78
N LEU A 191 -2.64 9.50 6.70
CA LEU A 191 -3.17 10.78 7.17
C LEU A 191 -2.09 11.62 7.85
N ASP A 192 -1.34 11.00 8.77
CA ASP A 192 -0.22 11.68 9.44
C ASP A 192 0.87 12.09 8.46
N LEU A 193 1.15 11.26 7.46
CA LEU A 193 2.20 11.51 6.47
C LEU A 193 1.83 12.68 5.54
N MET A 194 0.60 12.71 5.01
CA MET A 194 0.15 13.85 4.19
C MET A 194 0.15 15.16 4.99
N ALA A 195 -0.25 15.11 6.25
CA ALA A 195 -0.22 16.27 7.15
C ALA A 195 1.21 16.79 7.36
N ARG A 196 2.18 15.90 7.65
CA ARG A 196 3.61 16.23 7.77
C ARG A 196 4.21 16.78 6.46
N ALA A 197 3.64 16.41 5.32
CA ALA A 197 4.02 16.96 4.02
C ALA A 197 3.44 18.36 3.76
N GLY A 198 2.53 18.85 4.61
CA GLY A 198 1.88 20.16 4.50
C GLY A 198 0.60 20.16 3.66
N PHE A 199 0.01 19.00 3.40
CA PHE A 199 -1.31 18.83 2.79
C PHE A 199 -2.40 18.82 3.87
N ASP A 200 -3.58 19.39 3.56
CA ASP A 200 -4.70 19.50 4.49
C ASP A 200 -5.33 18.11 4.76
N PRO A 201 -5.20 17.55 5.99
CA PRO A 201 -5.71 16.23 6.29
C PRO A 201 -7.24 16.12 6.28
N ARG A 202 -7.99 17.22 6.34
CA ARG A 202 -9.46 17.24 6.25
C ARG A 202 -9.94 16.73 4.88
N GLN A 203 -9.12 16.90 3.84
CA GLN A 203 -9.43 16.42 2.47
C GLN A 203 -9.45 14.90 2.34
N SER A 204 -8.89 14.17 3.29
CA SER A 204 -8.97 12.70 3.31
C SER A 204 -10.43 12.23 3.43
N ILE A 205 -11.21 12.85 4.28
CA ILE A 205 -12.64 12.53 4.44
C ILE A 205 -13.40 12.78 3.15
N THR A 206 -13.16 13.94 2.52
CA THR A 206 -13.79 14.29 1.24
C THR A 206 -13.41 13.30 0.13
N LEU A 207 -12.15 12.87 0.08
CA LEU A 207 -11.70 11.86 -0.87
C LEU A 207 -12.49 10.56 -0.73
N TRP A 208 -12.60 10.01 0.48
CA TRP A 208 -13.33 8.75 0.69
C TRP A 208 -14.81 8.87 0.35
N GLN A 209 -15.43 10.01 0.63
CA GLN A 209 -16.79 10.30 0.17
C GLN A 209 -16.89 10.37 -1.37
N ASN A 210 -15.86 10.88 -2.05
CA ASN A 210 -15.81 10.87 -3.52
C ASN A 210 -15.65 9.45 -4.05
N MET A 211 -14.79 8.63 -3.42
CA MET A 211 -14.60 7.22 -3.78
C MET A 211 -15.90 6.42 -3.65
N GLU A 212 -16.65 6.63 -2.56
CA GLU A 212 -17.96 5.99 -2.35
C GLU A 212 -18.99 6.41 -3.41
N ARG A 213 -19.04 7.69 -3.76
CA ARG A 213 -19.93 8.21 -4.82
C ARG A 213 -19.56 7.72 -6.21
N ALA A 214 -18.28 7.60 -6.52
CA ALA A 214 -17.81 7.05 -7.80
C ALA A 214 -18.15 5.57 -8.00
N ASN A 215 -18.65 4.91 -6.94
CA ASN A 215 -18.99 3.49 -6.89
C ASN A 215 -20.36 3.13 -7.53
N SER A 216 -21.04 4.06 -8.19
CA SER A 216 -22.39 3.87 -8.75
C SER A 216 -22.49 2.85 -9.91
N GLY A 217 -21.38 2.24 -10.34
CA GLY A 217 -21.33 1.24 -11.42
C GLY A 217 -20.50 -0.02 -11.10
N GLY A 218 -20.15 -0.23 -9.83
CA GLY A 218 -19.26 -1.28 -9.33
C GLY A 218 -18.15 -0.68 -8.47
N PRO A 219 -17.54 -1.44 -7.52
CA PRO A 219 -16.52 -0.88 -6.65
C PRO A 219 -15.37 -0.30 -7.46
N PRO A 220 -14.90 0.94 -7.16
CA PRO A 220 -13.69 1.48 -7.76
C PRO A 220 -12.57 0.45 -7.65
N ALA A 221 -11.71 0.36 -8.64
CA ALA A 221 -10.59 -0.60 -8.66
C ALA A 221 -9.75 -0.50 -7.38
N PHE A 222 -9.63 0.71 -6.81
CA PHE A 222 -8.98 0.94 -5.53
C PHE A 222 -9.64 0.15 -4.38
N LEU A 223 -10.95 0.18 -4.25
CA LEU A 223 -11.66 -0.52 -3.17
C LEU A 223 -11.66 -2.05 -3.31
N SER A 224 -11.33 -2.59 -4.48
CA SER A 224 -11.19 -4.04 -4.67
C SER A 224 -9.89 -4.57 -4.06
N THR A 225 -8.82 -3.79 -4.08
CA THR A 225 -7.52 -4.13 -3.47
C THR A 225 -7.39 -3.56 -2.05
N HIS A 226 -8.12 -2.48 -1.75
CA HIS A 226 -8.16 -1.75 -0.48
C HIS A 226 -9.59 -1.74 0.09
N PRO A 227 -10.09 -2.89 0.58
CA PRO A 227 -11.46 -2.99 1.05
C PRO A 227 -11.70 -2.04 2.21
N SER A 228 -12.80 -1.30 2.15
CA SER A 228 -13.21 -0.41 3.23
C SER A 228 -13.37 -1.21 4.53
N ALA A 229 -12.57 -0.87 5.53
CA ALA A 229 -12.91 -1.22 6.90
C ALA A 229 -14.15 -0.38 7.25
N GLY A 230 -15.26 -1.02 7.64
CA GLY A 230 -16.40 -0.26 8.15
C GLY A 230 -15.91 0.70 9.24
N GLY A 231 -16.32 1.98 9.18
CA GLY A 231 -15.84 2.99 10.12
C GLY A 231 -14.54 3.72 9.68
N ARG A 232 -14.11 3.60 8.41
CA ARG A 232 -12.92 4.34 7.90
C ARG A 232 -13.02 5.85 8.13
N ILE A 233 -14.16 6.43 7.77
CA ILE A 233 -14.38 7.88 7.92
C ILE A 233 -14.37 8.28 9.40
N GLU A 234 -15.01 7.50 10.27
CA GLU A 234 -15.02 7.72 11.71
C GLU A 234 -13.60 7.62 12.32
N ALA A 235 -12.82 6.64 11.90
CA ALA A 235 -11.43 6.48 12.36
C ALA A 235 -10.55 7.67 11.94
N LEU A 236 -10.69 8.13 10.68
CA LEU A 236 -9.99 9.32 10.18
C LEU A 236 -10.43 10.58 10.93
N GLN A 237 -11.74 10.75 11.19
CA GLN A 237 -12.25 11.87 11.99
C GLN A 237 -11.69 11.87 13.41
N ALA A 238 -11.61 10.72 14.05
CA ALA A 238 -11.01 10.59 15.38
C ALA A 238 -9.52 10.93 15.40
N ARG A 239 -8.77 10.62 14.31
CA ARG A 239 -7.34 10.95 14.15
C ARG A 239 -7.09 12.41 13.75
N LEU A 240 -8.08 13.08 13.19
CA LEU A 240 -7.95 14.40 12.57
C LEU A 240 -7.33 15.48 13.49
N PRO A 241 -7.69 15.59 14.79
CA PRO A 241 -7.07 16.59 15.66
C PRO A 241 -5.54 16.49 15.70
N GLN A 242 -5.01 15.27 15.84
CA GLN A 242 -3.56 15.02 15.84
C GLN A 242 -2.94 15.30 14.47
N ALA A 243 -3.59 14.91 13.38
CA ALA A 243 -3.10 15.19 12.03
C ALA A 243 -3.08 16.70 11.73
N LEU A 244 -4.02 17.47 12.25
CA LEU A 244 -4.03 18.94 12.13
C LEU A 244 -2.85 19.58 12.87
N GLU A 245 -2.47 19.09 14.04
CA GLU A 245 -1.26 19.56 14.73
C GLU A 245 0.00 19.32 13.87
N LEU A 246 0.13 18.13 13.26
CA LEU A 246 1.23 17.83 12.35
C LEU A 246 1.23 18.75 11.11
N TYR A 247 0.06 19.00 10.56
CA TYR A 247 -0.13 19.91 9.43
C TYR A 247 0.30 21.34 9.77
N GLU A 248 -0.16 21.90 10.88
CA GLU A 248 0.22 23.26 11.32
C GLU A 248 1.73 23.37 11.57
N GLN A 249 2.34 22.36 12.21
CA GLN A 249 3.79 22.30 12.39
C GLN A 249 4.54 22.26 11.04
N ALA A 250 4.08 21.46 10.09
CA ALA A 250 4.66 21.39 8.75
C ALA A 250 4.55 22.74 8.03
N ARG A 251 3.41 23.39 8.11
CA ARG A 251 3.14 24.72 7.53
C ARG A 251 4.04 25.80 8.14
N ALA A 252 4.23 25.77 9.45
CA ALA A 252 5.13 26.68 10.16
C ALA A 252 6.61 26.48 9.73
N GLN A 253 6.99 25.25 9.38
CA GLN A 253 8.31 24.91 8.84
C GLN A 253 8.47 25.23 7.33
N GLY A 254 7.46 25.88 6.71
CA GLY A 254 7.50 26.26 5.29
C GLY A 254 7.08 25.14 4.31
N ARG A 255 6.62 23.99 4.79
CA ARG A 255 6.09 22.93 3.92
C ARG A 255 4.69 23.31 3.43
N LYS A 256 4.63 23.92 2.27
CA LYS A 256 3.40 24.43 1.64
C LYS A 256 3.34 23.97 0.18
N PRO A 257 3.05 22.68 -0.08
CA PRO A 257 2.98 22.20 -1.44
C PRO A 257 2.01 23.01 -2.29
N ALA A 258 2.42 23.37 -3.50
CA ALA A 258 1.64 24.15 -4.46
C ALA A 258 1.62 23.39 -5.80
N CYS A 259 1.16 22.14 -5.78
CA CYS A 259 1.09 21.28 -6.95
C CYS A 259 -0.13 21.67 -7.80
N ARG A 260 0.11 22.01 -9.06
CA ARG A 260 -0.96 22.49 -9.96
C ARG A 260 -1.58 21.29 -10.68
N ALA A 261 -2.88 21.09 -10.50
CA ALA A 261 -3.63 20.12 -11.29
C ALA A 261 -3.59 20.48 -12.79
N PRO A 262 -3.61 19.47 -13.67
CA PRO A 262 -3.55 19.67 -15.13
C PRO A 262 -4.80 20.33 -15.68
#